data_7e06e24cabdb139bc7fa76fb93b746d2
#
_entry.id   7e06e24cabdb139bc7fa76fb93b746d2
#
_cell.length_a   1.000
_cell.length_b   1.000
_cell.length_c   1.000
_cell.angle_alpha   90.00
_cell.angle_beta   90.00
_cell.angle_gamma   90.00
#
_symmetry.space_group_name_H-M   'P 1'
#
loop_
_entity.id
_entity.type
_entity.pdbx_description
1 polymer ?
#
loop_
_entity_poly.entity_id
_entity_poly.type
_entity_poly.pdbx_seq_one_letter_code
_entity_poly.pdbx_strand_id
1 'polypeptide(L)'
;MNKPPPAVPRQPRPVVPPGTDEGAATILVVDDNPTKRYVISSWLRRAGHSIVEAATGTEALDRLVATTNVDLVMLDVRLPDLSGFEVCERIKENPATRSLPVVHISATAVDVSDRTQGLIRGADAYLAEPIDPDEMLATVQALLRYFRARQRAEHLAERLAHLAETTLRVNQATTFTMLLHAAVAGTADMFRRPAAIAAVTPDGQALIAHSAGPGADPDVRPWLEDQPTTPAGQADTSALYLDTARHWPGLTGSADSTPLWVNAARSRPQRPPAHIVVPADGLNTDDANVMTQLGQAVALAIDAMRSHDEERRIALTLQRSLLPRAIPAVDGIDLAVRYVPASSHAEIGGDFYELLALDDTLIAALGDVAGHSLHAATVMGELRHVLRAYVAEGHPPDTVIRRLNSMMLRLLPDEAATLCLLQIDPRTGNSHLTNAGHLPPVMLTPDGRTRFIEGRTPLLGVNVHRKPGV
;
A
#
# COMPACT_ATOMS: atom_id res chain seq x y z
N MET A 1 -43.10 -3.12 32.17
CA MET A 1 -41.78 -2.44 31.97
C MET A 1 -41.45 -2.49 30.51
N ASN A 2 -41.72 -1.42 29.78
CA ASN A 2 -41.44 -1.32 28.35
C ASN A 2 -39.94 -1.09 28.14
N LYS A 3 -39.26 -2.01 27.43
CA LYS A 3 -37.92 -1.86 27.00
C LYS A 3 -37.87 -0.75 25.91
N PRO A 4 -37.00 0.26 25.99
CA PRO A 4 -36.92 1.27 24.93
C PRO A 4 -36.49 0.59 23.60
N PRO A 5 -36.99 1.10 22.46
CA PRO A 5 -36.60 0.55 21.15
C PRO A 5 -35.11 0.74 20.91
N PRO A 6 -34.46 -0.21 20.17
CA PRO A 6 -33.05 -0.09 19.86
C PRO A 6 -32.79 1.20 19.05
N ALA A 7 -31.76 1.94 19.44
CA ALA A 7 -31.36 3.16 18.75
C ALA A 7 -31.02 2.83 17.28
N VAL A 8 -31.74 3.47 16.37
CA VAL A 8 -31.45 3.39 14.92
C VAL A 8 -30.04 3.94 14.69
N PRO A 9 -29.13 3.20 14.06
CA PRO A 9 -27.80 3.70 13.75
C PRO A 9 -27.93 4.94 12.86
N ARG A 10 -27.40 6.08 13.33
CA ARG A 10 -27.36 7.31 12.52
C ARG A 10 -26.47 7.05 11.32
N GLN A 11 -27.02 7.21 10.11
CA GLN A 11 -26.25 7.15 8.86
C GLN A 11 -25.13 8.19 8.89
N PRO A 12 -23.88 7.82 8.58
CA PRO A 12 -22.77 8.75 8.47
C PRO A 12 -23.08 9.81 7.41
N ARG A 13 -22.69 11.06 7.68
CA ARG A 13 -22.94 12.19 6.79
C ARG A 13 -21.83 12.30 5.76
N PRO A 14 -22.14 12.57 4.46
CA PRO A 14 -21.10 12.87 3.48
C PRO A 14 -20.29 14.10 3.91
N VAL A 15 -18.98 14.06 3.68
CA VAL A 15 -18.08 15.19 3.94
C VAL A 15 -18.36 16.26 2.87
N VAL A 16 -18.86 17.41 3.30
CA VAL A 16 -18.76 18.65 2.53
C VAL A 16 -17.58 19.40 3.14
N PRO A 17 -16.45 19.51 2.44
CA PRO A 17 -15.31 20.27 2.96
C PRO A 17 -15.73 21.71 3.24
N PRO A 18 -15.27 22.34 4.35
CA PRO A 18 -15.54 23.74 4.58
C PRO A 18 -15.01 24.54 3.40
N GLY A 19 -15.88 25.39 2.82
CA GLY A 19 -15.48 26.34 1.80
C GLY A 19 -14.35 27.21 2.37
N THR A 20 -13.30 27.38 1.59
CA THR A 20 -12.19 28.28 1.96
C THR A 20 -12.75 29.69 2.14
N ASP A 21 -12.68 30.21 3.36
CA ASP A 21 -12.97 31.61 3.66
C ASP A 21 -11.85 32.45 3.02
N GLU A 22 -12.01 32.83 1.74
CA GLU A 22 -10.97 33.47 0.93
C GLU A 22 -10.72 34.94 1.32
N GLY A 23 -11.51 35.50 2.26
CA GLY A 23 -11.53 36.92 2.54
C GLY A 23 -10.61 37.40 3.67
N ALA A 24 -10.73 36.86 4.86
CA ALA A 24 -10.06 37.38 6.05
C ALA A 24 -8.57 36.96 6.13
N ALA A 25 -7.69 37.88 6.53
CA ALA A 25 -6.27 37.64 6.79
C ALA A 25 -5.82 38.37 8.05
N THR A 26 -4.78 37.87 8.71
CA THR A 26 -4.12 38.57 9.82
C THR A 26 -2.91 39.33 9.27
N ILE A 27 -2.96 40.66 9.34
CA ILE A 27 -1.93 41.53 8.80
C ILE A 27 -1.19 42.25 9.94
N LEU A 28 0.12 42.14 9.97
CA LEU A 28 0.97 42.90 10.88
C LEU A 28 1.29 44.27 10.25
N VAL A 29 0.89 45.37 10.90
CA VAL A 29 1.17 46.72 10.48
C VAL A 29 2.23 47.33 11.40
N VAL A 30 3.36 47.70 10.82
CA VAL A 30 4.54 48.22 11.51
C VAL A 30 4.83 49.65 11.03
N ASP A 31 4.64 50.63 11.90
CA ASP A 31 4.90 52.06 11.62
C ASP A 31 5.10 52.74 12.96
N ASP A 32 6.11 53.64 13.09
CA ASP A 32 6.38 54.36 14.32
C ASP A 32 5.40 55.51 14.56
N ASN A 33 4.79 56.02 13.48
CA ASN A 33 3.80 57.08 13.58
C ASN A 33 2.41 56.53 13.93
N PRO A 34 1.87 56.82 15.13
CA PRO A 34 0.62 56.26 15.58
C PRO A 34 -0.58 56.65 14.71
N THR A 35 -0.54 57.81 14.06
CA THR A 35 -1.61 58.26 13.16
C THR A 35 -1.63 57.47 11.87
N LYS A 36 -0.48 57.27 11.24
CA LYS A 36 -0.36 56.48 10.03
C LYS A 36 -0.76 55.03 10.29
N ARG A 37 -0.20 54.45 11.34
CA ARG A 37 -0.53 53.08 11.77
C ARG A 37 -2.03 52.89 11.99
N TYR A 38 -2.68 53.85 12.65
CA TYR A 38 -4.14 53.81 12.84
C TYR A 38 -4.91 53.86 11.51
N VAL A 39 -4.53 54.77 10.61
CA VAL A 39 -5.21 54.95 9.32
C VAL A 39 -5.11 53.68 8.48
N ILE A 40 -3.90 53.13 8.29
CA ILE A 40 -3.66 51.89 7.56
C ILE A 40 -4.45 50.73 8.19
N SER A 41 -4.34 50.56 9.51
CA SER A 41 -5.08 49.53 10.25
C SER A 41 -6.59 49.69 10.08
N SER A 42 -7.11 50.90 10.05
CA SER A 42 -8.55 51.18 9.87
C SER A 42 -9.02 50.77 8.46
N TRP A 43 -8.28 51.05 7.42
CA TRP A 43 -8.63 50.62 6.06
C TRP A 43 -8.63 49.11 5.91
N LEU A 44 -7.64 48.41 6.45
CA LEU A 44 -7.53 46.95 6.41
C LEU A 44 -8.62 46.28 7.24
N ARG A 45 -8.96 46.82 8.42
CA ARG A 45 -10.10 46.28 9.24
C ARG A 45 -11.43 46.42 8.52
N ARG A 46 -11.66 47.58 7.81
CA ARG A 46 -12.86 47.75 6.98
C ARG A 46 -12.95 46.76 5.83
N ALA A 47 -11.81 46.32 5.31
CA ALA A 47 -11.72 45.29 4.28
C ALA A 47 -11.88 43.85 4.83
N GLY A 48 -12.11 43.71 6.15
CA GLY A 48 -12.39 42.41 6.81
C GLY A 48 -11.15 41.67 7.34
N HIS A 49 -9.98 42.35 7.40
CA HIS A 49 -8.75 41.74 7.91
C HIS A 49 -8.60 41.95 9.43
N SER A 50 -7.94 40.97 10.09
CA SER A 50 -7.49 41.10 11.48
C SER A 50 -6.13 41.77 11.53
N ILE A 51 -5.96 42.75 12.45
CA ILE A 51 -4.73 43.56 12.47
C ILE A 51 -3.99 43.37 13.79
N VAL A 52 -2.69 43.10 13.64
CA VAL A 52 -1.68 43.15 14.69
C VAL A 52 -0.86 44.43 14.44
N GLU A 53 -0.59 45.23 15.48
CA GLU A 53 0.16 46.47 15.35
C GLU A 53 1.49 46.37 16.09
N ALA A 54 2.52 47.03 15.53
CA ALA A 54 3.81 47.22 16.15
C ALA A 54 4.34 48.64 15.84
N ALA A 55 5.03 49.27 16.79
CA ALA A 55 5.56 50.62 16.66
C ALA A 55 7.06 50.60 16.35
N THR A 56 7.73 49.47 16.45
CA THR A 56 9.18 49.33 16.25
C THR A 56 9.50 48.06 15.51
N GLY A 57 10.69 47.97 14.91
CA GLY A 57 11.15 46.75 14.23
C GLY A 57 11.32 45.55 15.19
N THR A 58 11.85 45.80 16.39
CA THR A 58 12.00 44.76 17.43
C THR A 58 10.63 44.23 17.88
N GLU A 59 9.66 45.11 18.15
CA GLU A 59 8.31 44.71 18.49
C GLU A 59 7.64 43.87 17.36
N ALA A 60 7.88 44.24 16.10
CA ALA A 60 7.37 43.51 14.96
C ALA A 60 7.88 42.06 14.92
N LEU A 61 9.19 41.85 15.13
CA LEU A 61 9.81 40.55 15.20
C LEU A 61 9.27 39.72 16.39
N ASP A 62 9.12 40.31 17.56
CA ASP A 62 8.54 39.68 18.75
C ASP A 62 7.07 39.26 18.52
N ARG A 63 6.28 40.14 17.84
CA ARG A 63 4.89 39.81 17.49
C ARG A 63 4.79 38.63 16.51
N LEU A 64 5.71 38.52 15.57
CA LEU A 64 5.75 37.39 14.62
C LEU A 64 6.09 36.06 15.33
N VAL A 65 6.88 36.09 16.39
CA VAL A 65 7.12 34.90 17.22
C VAL A 65 5.93 34.56 18.10
N ALA A 66 5.24 35.56 18.66
CA ALA A 66 4.11 35.36 19.56
C ALA A 66 2.80 35.03 18.82
N THR A 67 2.66 35.43 17.57
CA THR A 67 1.43 35.28 16.77
C THR A 67 1.69 34.33 15.61
N THR A 68 1.23 33.09 15.76
CA THR A 68 1.50 31.99 14.78
C THR A 68 0.80 32.13 13.42
N ASN A 69 -0.12 33.09 13.24
CA ASN A 69 -0.99 33.16 12.07
C ASN A 69 -0.97 34.56 11.39
N VAL A 70 0.20 35.16 11.21
CA VAL A 70 0.31 36.37 10.40
C VAL A 70 0.41 35.97 8.92
N ASP A 71 -0.43 36.55 8.06
CA ASP A 71 -0.50 36.27 6.63
C ASP A 71 0.26 37.27 5.75
N LEU A 72 0.48 38.50 6.25
CA LEU A 72 1.18 39.58 5.51
C LEU A 72 1.73 40.60 6.50
N VAL A 73 2.88 41.19 6.16
CA VAL A 73 3.50 42.30 6.91
C VAL A 73 3.50 43.58 6.06
N MET A 74 2.90 44.65 6.61
CA MET A 74 3.06 46.01 6.09
C MET A 74 4.09 46.75 6.95
N LEU A 75 5.17 47.20 6.38
CA LEU A 75 6.36 47.59 7.09
C LEU A 75 6.86 48.96 6.61
N ASP A 76 6.85 49.95 7.51
CA ASP A 76 7.54 51.23 7.22
C ASP A 76 9.04 51.01 7.12
N VAL A 77 9.64 51.69 6.15
CA VAL A 77 11.08 51.65 5.93
C VAL A 77 11.84 52.39 7.05
N ARG A 78 11.24 53.42 7.64
CA ARG A 78 11.88 54.24 8.69
C ARG A 78 11.26 53.92 10.05
N LEU A 79 11.95 53.11 10.84
CA LEU A 79 11.59 52.80 12.22
C LEU A 79 12.67 53.34 13.17
N PRO A 80 12.32 53.54 14.47
CA PRO A 80 13.23 54.20 15.42
C PRO A 80 14.40 53.34 15.89
N ASP A 81 14.31 52.01 15.80
CA ASP A 81 15.26 51.04 16.31
C ASP A 81 16.02 50.30 15.19
N LEU A 82 15.31 49.77 14.23
CA LEU A 82 15.84 49.02 13.09
C LEU A 82 15.29 49.61 11.80
N SER A 83 16.02 49.57 10.70
CA SER A 83 15.43 49.92 9.41
C SER A 83 14.43 48.86 8.98
N GLY A 84 13.32 49.25 8.28
CA GLY A 84 12.38 48.29 7.75
C GLY A 84 13.04 47.30 6.80
N PHE A 85 14.09 47.65 6.11
CA PHE A 85 14.88 46.73 5.28
C PHE A 85 15.53 45.63 6.13
N GLU A 86 16.12 46.01 7.27
CA GLU A 86 16.75 45.05 8.17
C GLU A 86 15.73 44.10 8.81
N VAL A 87 14.54 44.60 9.18
CA VAL A 87 13.43 43.80 9.65
C VAL A 87 12.99 42.81 8.58
N CYS A 88 12.86 43.24 7.31
CA CYS A 88 12.52 42.37 6.19
C CYS A 88 13.54 41.26 5.99
N GLU A 89 14.85 41.59 6.00
CA GLU A 89 15.93 40.58 5.92
C GLU A 89 15.79 39.50 7.01
N ARG A 90 15.61 39.92 8.27
CA ARG A 90 15.42 38.97 9.39
C ARG A 90 14.17 38.11 9.22
N ILE A 91 13.05 38.64 8.70
CA ILE A 91 11.83 37.88 8.37
C ILE A 91 12.15 36.83 7.29
N LYS A 92 12.89 37.22 6.24
CA LYS A 92 13.19 36.33 5.10
C LYS A 92 14.29 35.31 5.39
N GLU A 93 15.19 35.58 6.32
CA GLU A 93 16.23 34.64 6.79
C GLU A 93 15.68 33.56 7.72
N ASN A 94 14.62 33.85 8.47
CA ASN A 94 14.03 32.88 9.39
C ASN A 94 13.15 31.85 8.65
N PRO A 95 13.46 30.54 8.73
CA PRO A 95 12.69 29.48 8.05
C PRO A 95 11.19 29.48 8.36
N ALA A 96 10.79 29.95 9.55
CA ALA A 96 9.38 30.00 9.96
C ALA A 96 8.60 31.17 9.33
N THR A 97 9.27 32.25 8.96
CA THR A 97 8.65 33.49 8.47
C THR A 97 9.07 33.88 7.06
N ARG A 98 10.06 33.21 6.46
CA ARG A 98 10.59 33.54 5.12
C ARG A 98 9.55 33.56 4.01
N SER A 99 8.46 32.81 4.17
CA SER A 99 7.35 32.76 3.21
C SER A 99 6.32 33.86 3.39
N LEU A 100 6.40 34.69 4.46
CA LEU A 100 5.47 35.80 4.65
C LEU A 100 5.71 36.91 3.63
N PRO A 101 4.67 37.39 2.95
CA PRO A 101 4.78 38.56 2.09
C PRO A 101 5.02 39.83 2.91
N VAL A 102 5.97 40.64 2.49
CA VAL A 102 6.34 41.93 3.10
C VAL A 102 6.10 43.05 2.10
N VAL A 103 5.29 44.03 2.49
CA VAL A 103 5.00 45.23 1.75
C VAL A 103 5.71 46.41 2.44
N HIS A 104 6.68 47.02 1.79
CA HIS A 104 7.28 48.25 2.32
C HIS A 104 6.43 49.48 2.04
N ILE A 105 6.38 50.38 3.02
CA ILE A 105 5.77 51.71 2.93
C ILE A 105 6.85 52.75 3.10
N SER A 106 6.90 53.78 2.26
CA SER A 106 7.91 54.83 2.38
C SER A 106 7.38 56.21 2.00
N ALA A 107 7.74 57.23 2.80
CA ALA A 107 7.33 58.63 2.68
C ALA A 107 8.08 59.42 1.61
N THR A 108 9.05 58.87 0.92
CA THR A 108 9.86 59.62 -0.05
C THR A 108 9.54 59.12 -1.45
N ALA A 109 9.42 60.08 -2.43
CA ALA A 109 9.55 59.79 -3.85
C ALA A 109 10.97 59.25 -4.04
N VAL A 110 11.12 57.97 -3.83
CA VAL A 110 12.37 57.28 -3.65
C VAL A 110 13.08 57.22 -4.99
N ASP A 111 14.36 57.56 -5.00
CA ASP A 111 15.27 57.26 -6.09
C ASP A 111 15.06 55.81 -6.52
N VAL A 112 15.11 55.56 -7.81
CA VAL A 112 15.00 54.22 -8.41
C VAL A 112 15.92 53.20 -7.70
N SER A 113 17.01 53.70 -7.08
CA SER A 113 17.97 52.94 -6.28
C SER A 113 17.36 52.30 -5.03
N ASP A 114 16.51 53.02 -4.27
CA ASP A 114 15.95 52.48 -3.01
C ASP A 114 14.82 51.48 -3.26
N ARG A 115 14.00 51.68 -4.32
CA ARG A 115 13.03 50.69 -4.79
C ARG A 115 13.71 49.39 -5.22
N THR A 116 14.81 49.54 -5.97
CA THR A 116 15.60 48.40 -6.44
C THR A 116 16.25 47.68 -5.25
N GLN A 117 16.77 48.41 -4.26
CA GLN A 117 17.34 47.81 -3.04
C GLN A 117 16.29 47.11 -2.18
N GLY A 118 15.07 47.63 -2.02
CA GLY A 118 13.99 46.99 -1.26
C GLY A 118 13.54 45.67 -1.86
N LEU A 119 13.39 45.60 -3.19
CA LEU A 119 13.07 44.38 -3.92
C LEU A 119 14.24 43.38 -3.90
N ILE A 120 15.50 43.82 -4.00
CA ILE A 120 16.70 43.01 -3.91
C ILE A 120 16.83 42.39 -2.49
N ARG A 121 16.40 43.11 -1.44
CA ARG A 121 16.41 42.66 -0.04
C ARG A 121 15.21 41.82 0.37
N GLY A 122 14.36 41.39 -0.58
CA GLY A 122 13.32 40.39 -0.40
C GLY A 122 11.92 40.92 -0.11
N ALA A 123 11.63 42.20 -0.23
CA ALA A 123 10.26 42.71 -0.18
C ALA A 123 9.46 42.26 -1.42
N ASP A 124 8.19 41.96 -1.21
CA ASP A 124 7.28 41.43 -2.24
C ASP A 124 6.52 42.58 -2.95
N ALA A 125 6.34 43.70 -2.29
CA ALA A 125 5.78 44.94 -2.88
C ALA A 125 6.29 46.19 -2.16
N TYR A 126 6.01 47.34 -2.77
CA TYR A 126 6.38 48.65 -2.29
C TYR A 126 5.25 49.66 -2.54
N LEU A 127 4.86 50.40 -1.51
CA LEU A 127 3.87 51.48 -1.58
C LEU A 127 4.51 52.83 -1.24
N ALA A 128 4.31 53.81 -2.10
CA ALA A 128 4.81 55.17 -1.88
C ALA A 128 3.77 56.03 -1.18
N GLU A 129 4.21 56.89 -0.26
CA GLU A 129 3.33 57.90 0.35
C GLU A 129 3.18 59.13 -0.56
N PRO A 130 2.02 59.74 -0.62
CA PRO A 130 0.79 59.42 0.11
C PRO A 130 0.14 58.13 -0.42
N ILE A 131 -0.23 57.19 0.49
CA ILE A 131 -0.82 55.93 0.13
C ILE A 131 -2.26 56.12 -0.33
N ASP A 132 -2.57 55.67 -1.54
CA ASP A 132 -3.93 55.53 -2.01
C ASP A 132 -4.57 54.25 -1.38
N PRO A 133 -5.73 54.37 -0.71
CA PRO A 133 -6.36 53.23 -0.08
C PRO A 133 -6.72 52.09 -1.03
N ASP A 134 -7.15 52.42 -2.26
CA ASP A 134 -7.57 51.42 -3.24
C ASP A 134 -6.35 50.70 -3.82
N GLU A 135 -5.23 51.41 -4.06
CA GLU A 135 -3.96 50.81 -4.48
C GLU A 135 -3.41 49.87 -3.39
N MET A 136 -3.46 50.28 -2.12
CA MET A 136 -3.01 49.48 -1.01
C MET A 136 -3.84 48.19 -0.88
N LEU A 137 -5.16 48.27 -0.89
CA LEU A 137 -6.04 47.13 -0.77
C LEU A 137 -5.89 46.20 -1.96
N ALA A 138 -5.76 46.67 -3.17
CA ALA A 138 -5.52 45.88 -4.37
C ALA A 138 -4.17 45.12 -4.29
N THR A 139 -3.12 45.78 -3.80
CA THR A 139 -1.79 45.18 -3.59
C THR A 139 -1.84 44.05 -2.54
N VAL A 140 -2.44 44.35 -1.40
CA VAL A 140 -2.62 43.35 -0.31
C VAL A 140 -3.39 42.11 -0.81
N GLN A 141 -4.52 42.35 -1.49
CA GLN A 141 -5.33 41.25 -2.02
C GLN A 141 -4.57 40.42 -3.08
N ALA A 142 -3.81 41.07 -3.96
CA ALA A 142 -3.02 40.36 -4.98
C ALA A 142 -1.93 39.50 -4.34
N LEU A 143 -1.20 40.02 -3.35
CA LEU A 143 -0.18 39.29 -2.63
C LEU A 143 -0.77 38.13 -1.84
N LEU A 144 -1.82 38.35 -1.09
CA LEU A 144 -2.48 37.27 -0.33
C LEU A 144 -2.95 36.14 -1.24
N ARG A 145 -3.56 36.45 -2.41
CA ARG A 145 -3.93 35.43 -3.40
C ARG A 145 -2.72 34.66 -3.92
N TYR A 146 -1.66 35.34 -4.28
CA TYR A 146 -0.45 34.71 -4.82
C TYR A 146 0.21 33.78 -3.79
N PHE A 147 0.42 34.28 -2.56
CA PHE A 147 1.08 33.50 -1.52
C PHE A 147 0.23 32.32 -1.05
N ARG A 148 -1.10 32.50 -0.90
CA ARG A 148 -2.01 31.40 -0.57
C ARG A 148 -2.02 30.32 -1.66
N ALA A 149 -2.04 30.72 -2.93
CA ALA A 149 -1.97 29.78 -4.05
C ALA A 149 -0.64 29.02 -4.06
N ARG A 150 0.47 29.72 -3.80
CA ARG A 150 1.79 29.11 -3.70
C ARG A 150 1.89 28.11 -2.52
N GLN A 151 1.45 28.50 -1.33
CA GLN A 151 1.44 27.60 -0.17
C GLN A 151 0.58 26.36 -0.42
N ARG A 152 -0.60 26.53 -1.03
CA ARG A 152 -1.45 25.40 -1.42
C ARG A 152 -0.73 24.46 -2.38
N ALA A 153 -0.05 25.02 -3.39
CA ALA A 153 0.70 24.22 -4.36
C ALA A 153 1.87 23.47 -3.71
N GLU A 154 2.61 24.12 -2.80
CA GLU A 154 3.72 23.50 -2.06
C GLU A 154 3.21 22.36 -1.16
N HIS A 155 2.14 22.58 -0.37
CA HIS A 155 1.53 21.55 0.46
C HIS A 155 0.97 20.38 -0.35
N LEU A 156 0.33 20.67 -1.49
CA LEU A 156 -0.18 19.61 -2.38
C LEU A 156 0.97 18.80 -2.97
N ALA A 157 2.05 19.46 -3.39
CA ALA A 157 3.24 18.77 -3.91
C ALA A 157 3.88 17.83 -2.86
N GLU A 158 4.01 18.28 -1.61
CA GLU A 158 4.49 17.45 -0.50
C GLU A 158 3.59 16.22 -0.29
N ARG A 159 2.27 16.42 -0.27
CA ARG A 159 1.32 15.31 -0.11
C ARG A 159 1.34 14.32 -1.25
N LEU A 160 1.45 14.82 -2.49
CA LEU A 160 1.58 13.94 -3.66
C LEU A 160 2.89 13.14 -3.65
N ALA A 161 3.98 13.73 -3.15
CA ALA A 161 5.24 13.02 -2.96
C ALA A 161 5.08 11.90 -1.92
N HIS A 162 4.48 12.18 -0.76
CA HIS A 162 4.18 11.17 0.25
C HIS A 162 3.21 10.09 -0.26
N LEU A 163 2.21 10.46 -1.06
CA LEU A 163 1.28 9.51 -1.68
C LEU A 163 2.02 8.55 -2.61
N ALA A 164 2.90 9.07 -3.46
CA ALA A 164 3.70 8.25 -4.37
C ALA A 164 4.62 7.30 -3.61
N GLU A 165 5.33 7.78 -2.59
CA GLU A 165 6.20 6.96 -1.75
C GLU A 165 5.40 5.88 -1.00
N THR A 166 4.29 6.26 -0.37
CA THR A 166 3.42 5.33 0.36
C THR A 166 2.85 4.26 -0.57
N THR A 167 2.38 4.65 -1.76
CA THR A 167 1.87 3.72 -2.77
C THR A 167 2.95 2.73 -3.19
N LEU A 168 4.19 3.18 -3.38
CA LEU A 168 5.31 2.30 -3.70
C LEU A 168 5.57 1.28 -2.58
N ARG A 169 5.65 1.74 -1.32
CA ARG A 169 5.87 0.88 -0.15
C ARG A 169 4.74 -0.14 0.05
N VAL A 170 3.50 0.27 -0.15
CA VAL A 170 2.31 -0.60 -0.09
C VAL A 170 2.38 -1.69 -1.15
N ASN A 171 2.77 -1.36 -2.39
CA ASN A 171 2.88 -2.33 -3.48
C ASN A 171 4.11 -3.26 -3.35
N GLN A 172 5.15 -2.86 -2.63
CA GLN A 172 6.33 -3.69 -2.34
C GLN A 172 6.14 -4.61 -1.14
N ALA A 173 5.06 -4.45 -0.38
CA ALA A 173 4.80 -5.26 0.79
C ALA A 173 4.56 -6.73 0.41
N THR A 174 5.29 -7.63 1.06
CA THR A 174 5.18 -9.09 0.82
C THR A 174 4.20 -9.77 1.75
N THR A 175 3.76 -9.10 2.82
CA THR A 175 2.76 -9.61 3.76
C THR A 175 1.67 -8.57 3.99
N PHE A 176 0.48 -9.04 4.37
CA PHE A 176 -0.65 -8.15 4.67
C PHE A 176 -0.36 -7.19 5.83
N THR A 177 0.34 -7.66 6.85
CA THR A 177 0.78 -6.83 7.99
C THR A 177 1.74 -5.73 7.54
N MET A 178 2.72 -6.04 6.67
CA MET A 178 3.63 -5.03 6.11
C MET A 178 2.89 -4.00 5.24
N LEU A 179 1.88 -4.43 4.50
CA LEU A 179 1.03 -3.54 3.71
C LEU A 179 0.31 -2.53 4.62
N LEU A 180 -0.39 -3.01 5.65
CA LEU A 180 -1.10 -2.14 6.60
C LEU A 180 -0.15 -1.20 7.34
N HIS A 181 1.01 -1.72 7.76
CA HIS A 181 2.05 -0.93 8.42
C HIS A 181 2.54 0.21 7.51
N ALA A 182 2.89 -0.09 6.25
CA ALA A 182 3.34 0.92 5.28
C ALA A 182 2.26 1.96 4.98
N ALA A 183 1.01 1.51 4.84
CA ALA A 183 -0.12 2.37 4.53
C ALA A 183 -0.45 3.33 5.67
N VAL A 184 -0.49 2.84 6.94
CA VAL A 184 -0.82 3.71 8.09
C VAL A 184 0.30 4.67 8.43
N ALA A 185 1.58 4.24 8.35
CA ALA A 185 2.72 5.12 8.54
C ALA A 185 2.72 6.26 7.50
N GLY A 186 2.58 5.91 6.22
CA GLY A 186 2.49 6.91 5.15
C GLY A 186 1.29 7.84 5.27
N THR A 187 0.16 7.35 5.77
CA THR A 187 -1.02 8.20 6.07
C THR A 187 -0.71 9.20 7.18
N ALA A 188 -0.08 8.74 8.27
CA ALA A 188 0.29 9.59 9.39
C ALA A 188 1.30 10.68 8.97
N ASP A 189 2.30 10.33 8.17
CA ASP A 189 3.30 11.25 7.65
C ASP A 189 2.67 12.28 6.70
N MET A 190 1.83 11.83 5.77
CA MET A 190 1.15 12.65 4.76
C MET A 190 0.23 13.70 5.38
N PHE A 191 -0.58 13.32 6.35
CA PHE A 191 -1.51 14.22 7.02
C PHE A 191 -0.94 14.85 8.30
N ARG A 192 0.27 14.48 8.73
CA ARG A 192 0.99 14.96 9.91
C ARG A 192 0.15 14.84 11.20
N ARG A 193 -0.53 13.70 11.37
CA ARG A 193 -1.44 13.42 12.49
C ARG A 193 -1.60 11.93 12.73
N PRO A 194 -2.21 11.52 13.86
CA PRO A 194 -2.58 10.13 14.08
C PRO A 194 -3.42 9.57 12.94
N ALA A 195 -3.22 8.31 12.62
CA ALA A 195 -3.94 7.62 11.56
C ALA A 195 -4.30 6.19 11.96
N ALA A 196 -5.39 5.67 11.39
CA ALA A 196 -5.72 4.26 11.46
C ALA A 196 -6.09 3.72 10.08
N ILE A 197 -5.77 2.46 9.83
CA ILE A 197 -6.22 1.73 8.64
C ILE A 197 -6.77 0.39 9.07
N ALA A 198 -7.96 0.06 8.57
CA ALA A 198 -8.58 -1.22 8.82
C ALA A 198 -8.94 -1.91 7.53
N ALA A 199 -8.65 -3.21 7.46
CA ALA A 199 -8.98 -4.03 6.31
C ALA A 199 -9.13 -5.51 6.70
N VAL A 200 -9.76 -6.28 5.80
CA VAL A 200 -9.95 -7.72 5.96
C VAL A 200 -8.85 -8.43 5.17
N THR A 201 -8.17 -9.39 5.79
CA THR A 201 -7.14 -10.23 5.16
C THR A 201 -7.73 -11.19 4.11
N PRO A 202 -6.91 -11.83 3.26
CA PRO A 202 -7.38 -12.83 2.31
C PRO A 202 -8.11 -14.03 2.96
N ASP A 203 -7.73 -14.41 4.18
CA ASP A 203 -8.33 -15.49 4.97
C ASP A 203 -9.55 -15.05 5.79
N GLY A 204 -9.97 -13.80 5.67
CA GLY A 204 -11.19 -13.27 6.26
C GLY A 204 -11.04 -12.67 7.66
N GLN A 205 -9.82 -12.51 8.19
CA GLN A 205 -9.59 -11.85 9.48
C GLN A 205 -9.62 -10.32 9.29
N ALA A 206 -10.29 -9.62 10.20
CA ALA A 206 -10.21 -8.17 10.24
C ALA A 206 -8.98 -7.71 11.03
N LEU A 207 -8.15 -6.86 10.45
CA LEU A 207 -7.01 -6.22 11.08
C LEU A 207 -7.16 -4.70 11.08
N ILE A 208 -6.63 -4.08 12.13
CA ILE A 208 -6.52 -2.63 12.24
C ILE A 208 -5.07 -2.25 12.56
N ALA A 209 -4.57 -1.26 11.85
CA ALA A 209 -3.26 -0.66 12.06
C ALA A 209 -3.42 0.78 12.57
N HIS A 210 -2.61 1.19 13.54
CA HIS A 210 -2.60 2.53 14.11
C HIS A 210 -1.21 3.14 14.05
N SER A 211 -1.15 4.45 13.83
CA SER A 211 0.03 5.27 14.04
C SER A 211 -0.33 6.47 14.90
N ALA A 212 0.47 6.76 15.92
CA ALA A 212 0.27 7.89 16.82
C ALA A 212 0.59 9.25 16.17
N GLY A 213 1.22 9.26 15.00
CA GLY A 213 1.60 10.45 14.25
C GLY A 213 2.80 10.22 13.34
N PRO A 214 3.33 11.29 12.73
CA PRO A 214 4.47 11.21 11.83
C PRO A 214 5.69 10.54 12.47
N GLY A 215 6.32 9.59 11.77
CA GLY A 215 7.50 8.88 12.23
C GLY A 215 7.28 7.92 13.40
N ALA A 216 6.04 7.77 13.90
CA ALA A 216 5.72 6.78 14.94
C ALA A 216 5.66 5.38 14.35
N ASP A 217 6.16 4.39 15.12
CA ASP A 217 6.09 2.98 14.73
C ASP A 217 4.64 2.49 14.82
N PRO A 218 4.05 1.98 13.73
CA PRO A 218 2.67 1.51 13.72
C PRO A 218 2.45 0.22 14.51
N ASP A 219 1.29 0.13 15.17
CA ASP A 219 0.78 -1.09 15.79
C ASP A 219 -0.27 -1.74 14.87
N VAL A 220 -0.13 -3.05 14.60
CA VAL A 220 -1.08 -3.84 13.80
C VAL A 220 -1.64 -4.97 14.63
N ARG A 221 -2.96 -4.99 14.80
CA ARG A 221 -3.65 -5.98 15.65
C ARG A 221 -4.96 -6.47 15.05
N PRO A 222 -5.48 -7.62 15.52
CA PRO A 222 -6.83 -8.05 15.16
C PRO A 222 -7.88 -7.02 15.57
N TRP A 223 -8.85 -6.80 14.69
CA TRP A 223 -9.99 -5.95 14.97
C TRP A 223 -11.17 -6.79 15.44
N LEU A 224 -11.44 -6.76 16.75
CA LEU A 224 -12.44 -7.61 17.41
C LEU A 224 -13.80 -6.90 17.63
N GLU A 225 -13.90 -5.62 17.29
CA GLU A 225 -15.10 -4.81 17.47
C GLU A 225 -15.97 -4.82 16.20
N ASP A 226 -17.22 -4.33 16.34
CA ASP A 226 -18.14 -4.19 15.21
C ASP A 226 -17.53 -3.30 14.12
N GLN A 227 -17.35 -3.86 12.92
CA GLN A 227 -16.81 -3.12 11.78
C GLN A 227 -17.78 -2.00 11.40
N PRO A 228 -17.30 -0.77 11.14
CA PRO A 228 -18.17 0.31 10.71
C PRO A 228 -18.82 -0.08 9.38
N THR A 229 -20.14 0.03 9.35
CA THR A 229 -20.89 -0.17 8.12
C THR A 229 -20.67 1.02 7.19
N THR A 230 -20.10 0.76 6.02
CA THR A 230 -20.04 1.79 4.96
C THR A 230 -21.46 2.29 4.67
N PRO A 231 -21.69 3.60 4.55
CA PRO A 231 -23.03 4.14 4.26
C PRO A 231 -23.62 3.48 3.02
N ALA A 232 -24.85 2.96 3.15
CA ALA A 232 -25.56 2.37 2.04
C ALA A 232 -25.82 3.46 0.96
N GLY A 233 -25.41 3.19 -0.28
CA GLY A 233 -25.70 4.07 -1.44
C GLY A 233 -24.57 5.01 -1.86
N GLN A 234 -23.40 5.00 -1.22
CA GLN A 234 -22.23 5.76 -1.70
C GLN A 234 -21.28 4.87 -2.51
N ALA A 235 -21.04 5.32 -3.71
CA ALA A 235 -20.08 4.89 -4.76
C ALA A 235 -19.58 3.44 -4.71
N ASP A 236 -19.61 2.79 -5.84
CA ASP A 236 -19.19 1.40 -6.03
C ASP A 236 -17.73 1.12 -5.59
N THR A 237 -16.86 2.12 -5.52
CA THR A 237 -15.42 1.95 -5.25
C THR A 237 -14.82 2.78 -4.11
N SER A 238 -15.36 3.97 -3.77
CA SER A 238 -14.83 4.81 -2.68
C SER A 238 -15.89 5.73 -2.10
N ALA A 239 -15.89 5.87 -0.77
CA ALA A 239 -16.75 6.80 -0.03
C ALA A 239 -15.93 7.52 1.05
N LEU A 240 -16.05 8.86 1.11
CA LEU A 240 -15.50 9.67 2.17
C LEU A 240 -16.64 10.19 3.06
N TYR A 241 -16.56 9.96 4.37
CA TYR A 241 -17.59 10.35 5.33
C TYR A 241 -17.03 10.75 6.69
N LEU A 242 -17.84 11.39 7.51
CA LEU A 242 -17.49 11.73 8.89
C LEU A 242 -17.96 10.61 9.83
N ASP A 243 -17.09 10.25 10.77
CA ASP A 243 -17.35 9.33 11.86
C ASP A 243 -16.79 9.88 13.18
N THR A 244 -16.89 9.15 14.26
CA THR A 244 -16.38 9.53 15.57
C THR A 244 -15.35 8.55 16.10
N ALA A 245 -14.47 9.00 16.99
CA ALA A 245 -13.42 8.19 17.58
C ALA A 245 -13.92 6.94 18.31
N ARG A 246 -15.19 6.93 18.72
CA ARG A 246 -15.84 5.78 19.38
C ARG A 246 -15.78 4.48 18.57
N HIS A 247 -15.87 4.58 17.23
CA HIS A 247 -15.83 3.42 16.33
C HIS A 247 -14.41 3.03 15.92
N TRP A 248 -13.39 3.79 16.35
CA TRP A 248 -12.00 3.63 15.94
C TRP A 248 -11.06 3.55 17.15
N PRO A 249 -11.06 2.41 17.86
CA PRO A 249 -10.28 2.24 19.08
C PRO A 249 -8.78 2.38 18.81
N GLY A 250 -8.12 3.19 19.65
CA GLY A 250 -6.67 3.42 19.57
C GLY A 250 -6.24 4.62 18.70
N LEU A 251 -7.18 5.32 18.07
CA LEU A 251 -6.91 6.66 17.54
C LEU A 251 -6.84 7.62 18.74
N THR A 252 -5.64 7.82 19.22
CA THR A 252 -5.20 8.35 20.48
C THR A 252 -5.94 9.57 21.01
N GLY A 253 -6.16 9.60 22.36
CA GLY A 253 -6.34 10.81 23.19
C GLY A 253 -7.55 11.68 22.90
N SER A 254 -8.30 11.39 21.86
CA SER A 254 -9.46 12.15 21.42
C SER A 254 -10.66 11.76 22.27
N ALA A 255 -11.41 12.75 22.72
CA ALA A 255 -12.73 12.52 23.29
C ALA A 255 -13.55 11.69 22.29
N ASP A 256 -14.43 10.82 22.77
CA ASP A 256 -15.31 9.94 21.96
C ASP A 256 -16.09 10.67 20.85
N SER A 257 -16.18 12.00 20.93
CA SER A 257 -16.88 12.89 20.00
C SER A 257 -16.01 13.56 18.95
N THR A 258 -14.69 13.31 18.91
CA THR A 258 -13.80 13.93 17.90
C THR A 258 -14.21 13.48 16.50
N PRO A 259 -14.47 14.44 15.58
CA PRO A 259 -14.83 14.11 14.21
C PRO A 259 -13.61 13.53 13.47
N LEU A 260 -13.85 12.43 12.78
CA LEU A 260 -12.86 11.72 11.96
C LEU A 260 -13.29 11.71 10.50
N TRP A 261 -12.36 11.90 9.61
CA TRP A 261 -12.54 11.56 8.21
C TRP A 261 -12.24 10.08 8.01
N VAL A 262 -13.19 9.39 7.40
CA VAL A 262 -13.09 7.97 7.04
C VAL A 262 -13.24 7.84 5.53
N ASN A 263 -12.23 7.33 4.87
CA ASN A 263 -12.32 6.89 3.49
C ASN A 263 -12.47 5.37 3.47
N ALA A 264 -13.60 4.87 2.96
CA ALA A 264 -13.82 3.46 2.69
C ALA A 264 -13.62 3.21 1.19
N ALA A 265 -12.57 2.49 0.83
CA ALA A 265 -12.24 2.19 -0.56
C ALA A 265 -12.23 0.68 -0.82
N ARG A 266 -12.68 0.26 -2.00
CA ARG A 266 -12.66 -1.12 -2.48
C ARG A 266 -12.27 -1.18 -3.94
N SER A 267 -11.60 -2.24 -4.35
CA SER A 267 -11.22 -2.48 -5.74
C SER A 267 -12.42 -2.84 -6.63
N ARG A 268 -13.37 -3.59 -6.06
CA ARG A 268 -14.61 -4.07 -6.71
C ARG A 268 -15.77 -4.07 -5.72
N PRO A 269 -17.04 -3.96 -6.19
CA PRO A 269 -18.22 -3.90 -5.30
C PRO A 269 -18.35 -5.06 -4.32
N GLN A 270 -17.91 -6.27 -4.71
CA GLN A 270 -18.01 -7.49 -3.88
C GLN A 270 -16.85 -7.65 -2.90
N ARG A 271 -15.80 -6.84 -2.99
CA ARG A 271 -14.66 -6.90 -2.08
C ARG A 271 -14.93 -6.11 -0.80
N PRO A 272 -14.49 -6.59 0.38
CA PRO A 272 -14.54 -5.81 1.61
C PRO A 272 -13.74 -4.50 1.44
N PRO A 273 -14.23 -3.37 1.97
CA PRO A 273 -13.50 -2.10 1.89
C PRO A 273 -12.27 -2.12 2.78
N ALA A 274 -11.26 -1.35 2.37
CA ALA A 274 -10.23 -0.84 3.26
C ALA A 274 -10.68 0.53 3.77
N HIS A 275 -10.52 0.79 5.07
CA HIS A 275 -10.87 2.04 5.71
C HIS A 275 -9.59 2.79 6.09
N ILE A 276 -9.47 4.04 5.68
CA ILE A 276 -8.40 4.96 6.10
C ILE A 276 -9.03 6.04 6.94
N VAL A 277 -8.46 6.33 8.11
CA VAL A 277 -9.04 7.21 9.11
C VAL A 277 -8.01 8.19 9.63
N VAL A 278 -8.42 9.45 9.68
CA VAL A 278 -7.63 10.55 10.28
C VAL A 278 -8.56 11.54 11.01
N PRO A 279 -8.07 12.28 12.03
CA PRO A 279 -8.83 13.41 12.62
C PRO A 279 -9.19 14.44 11.57
N ALA A 280 -10.41 14.99 11.65
CA ALA A 280 -10.98 15.85 10.60
C ALA A 280 -10.50 17.32 10.67
N ASP A 281 -9.90 17.75 11.78
CA ASP A 281 -9.58 19.16 12.04
C ASP A 281 -8.64 19.75 10.98
N GLY A 282 -9.01 20.87 10.37
CA GLY A 282 -8.16 21.62 9.43
C GLY A 282 -7.87 20.93 8.09
N LEU A 283 -8.59 19.84 7.75
CA LEU A 283 -8.50 19.21 6.44
C LEU A 283 -9.37 19.95 5.42
N ASN A 284 -8.94 19.94 4.16
CA ASN A 284 -9.59 20.66 3.05
C ASN A 284 -9.94 19.70 1.88
N THR A 285 -10.43 20.27 0.77
CA THR A 285 -10.84 19.50 -0.42
C THR A 285 -9.67 18.76 -1.08
N ASP A 286 -8.47 19.36 -1.07
CA ASP A 286 -7.27 18.73 -1.66
C ASP A 286 -6.89 17.50 -0.83
N ASP A 287 -7.04 17.59 0.49
CA ASP A 287 -6.83 16.47 1.42
C ASP A 287 -7.82 15.32 1.19
N ALA A 288 -9.08 15.66 0.91
CA ALA A 288 -10.11 14.67 0.57
C ALA A 288 -9.75 13.89 -0.69
N ASN A 289 -9.23 14.59 -1.71
CA ASN A 289 -8.80 13.98 -2.97
C ASN A 289 -7.59 13.04 -2.75
N VAL A 290 -6.58 13.51 -2.02
CA VAL A 290 -5.39 12.71 -1.70
C VAL A 290 -5.76 11.47 -0.88
N MET A 291 -6.63 11.62 0.13
CA MET A 291 -7.12 10.52 0.96
C MET A 291 -7.89 9.48 0.12
N THR A 292 -8.69 9.94 -0.84
CA THR A 292 -9.44 9.06 -1.74
C THR A 292 -8.49 8.27 -2.65
N GLN A 293 -7.47 8.93 -3.21
CA GLN A 293 -6.45 8.27 -4.05
C GLN A 293 -5.64 7.24 -3.25
N LEU A 294 -5.24 7.59 -2.02
CA LEU A 294 -4.56 6.64 -1.14
C LEU A 294 -5.43 5.42 -0.83
N GLY A 295 -6.72 5.64 -0.51
CA GLY A 295 -7.67 4.58 -0.26
C GLY A 295 -7.79 3.61 -1.44
N GLN A 296 -7.88 4.14 -2.65
CA GLN A 296 -7.93 3.34 -3.87
C GLN A 296 -6.62 2.55 -4.08
N ALA A 297 -5.46 3.18 -3.86
CA ALA A 297 -4.17 2.50 -3.97
C ALA A 297 -4.05 1.34 -2.98
N VAL A 298 -4.43 1.55 -1.71
CA VAL A 298 -4.44 0.51 -0.68
C VAL A 298 -5.42 -0.61 -1.02
N ALA A 299 -6.64 -0.29 -1.46
CA ALA A 299 -7.64 -1.28 -1.85
C ALA A 299 -7.19 -2.14 -3.04
N LEU A 300 -6.52 -1.54 -4.03
CA LEU A 300 -5.95 -2.27 -5.18
C LEU A 300 -4.81 -3.19 -4.75
N ALA A 301 -3.90 -2.74 -3.89
CA ALA A 301 -2.81 -3.56 -3.38
C ALA A 301 -3.32 -4.76 -2.55
N ILE A 302 -4.35 -4.55 -1.73
CA ILE A 302 -5.02 -5.62 -0.99
C ILE A 302 -5.66 -6.63 -1.95
N ASP A 303 -6.33 -6.17 -3.01
CA ASP A 303 -6.96 -7.06 -3.99
C ASP A 303 -5.92 -7.85 -4.79
N ALA A 304 -4.79 -7.25 -5.13
CA ALA A 304 -3.67 -7.94 -5.78
C ALA A 304 -3.13 -9.09 -4.89
N MET A 305 -2.93 -8.85 -3.60
CA MET A 305 -2.53 -9.89 -2.65
C MET A 305 -3.56 -11.02 -2.55
N ARG A 306 -4.86 -10.68 -2.50
CA ARG A 306 -5.94 -11.67 -2.48
C ARG A 306 -5.98 -12.53 -3.73
N SER A 307 -5.88 -11.91 -4.91
CA SER A 307 -5.88 -12.63 -6.17
C SER A 307 -4.73 -13.62 -6.24
N HIS A 308 -3.54 -13.21 -5.80
CA HIS A 308 -2.37 -14.09 -5.73
C HIS A 308 -2.60 -15.27 -4.78
N ASP A 309 -3.16 -15.04 -3.60
CA ASP A 309 -3.48 -16.09 -2.62
C ASP A 309 -4.59 -17.03 -3.12
N GLU A 310 -5.62 -16.50 -3.81
CA GLU A 310 -6.67 -17.30 -4.43
C GLU A 310 -6.10 -18.22 -5.52
N GLU A 311 -5.27 -17.69 -6.42
CA GLU A 311 -4.58 -18.46 -7.46
C GLU A 311 -3.72 -19.57 -6.84
N ARG A 312 -2.92 -19.23 -5.83
CA ARG A 312 -2.10 -20.20 -5.10
C ARG A 312 -2.93 -21.30 -4.46
N ARG A 313 -4.05 -20.95 -3.81
CA ARG A 313 -4.93 -21.93 -3.17
C ARG A 313 -5.58 -22.87 -4.18
N ILE A 314 -6.01 -22.34 -5.33
CA ILE A 314 -6.53 -23.14 -6.43
C ILE A 314 -5.45 -24.09 -6.93
N ALA A 315 -4.26 -23.58 -7.18
CA ALA A 315 -3.11 -24.35 -7.63
C ALA A 315 -2.77 -25.50 -6.69
N LEU A 316 -2.64 -25.23 -5.38
CA LEU A 316 -2.37 -26.25 -4.37
C LEU A 316 -3.51 -27.28 -4.25
N THR A 317 -4.76 -26.84 -4.40
CA THR A 317 -5.92 -27.74 -4.37
C THR A 317 -5.91 -28.69 -5.57
N LEU A 318 -5.64 -28.17 -6.76
CA LEU A 318 -5.50 -28.98 -7.97
C LEU A 318 -4.35 -29.99 -7.83
N GLN A 319 -3.17 -29.55 -7.41
CA GLN A 319 -2.02 -30.41 -7.20
C GLN A 319 -2.34 -31.55 -6.23
N ARG A 320 -2.96 -31.23 -5.06
CA ARG A 320 -3.38 -32.26 -4.09
C ARG A 320 -4.41 -33.23 -4.66
N SER A 321 -5.29 -32.80 -5.54
CA SER A 321 -6.29 -33.66 -6.17
C SER A 321 -5.66 -34.62 -7.20
N LEU A 322 -4.51 -34.26 -7.73
CA LEU A 322 -3.75 -35.06 -8.69
C LEU A 322 -2.80 -36.08 -8.02
N LEU A 323 -2.61 -36.04 -6.70
CA LEU A 323 -1.81 -37.03 -5.96
C LEU A 323 -2.66 -38.21 -5.44
N PRO A 324 -2.07 -39.36 -5.08
CA PRO A 324 -2.79 -40.47 -4.48
C PRO A 324 -3.52 -40.06 -3.22
N ARG A 325 -4.76 -40.50 -3.08
CA ARG A 325 -5.61 -40.22 -1.88
C ARG A 325 -5.25 -40.98 -0.65
N ALA A 326 -4.64 -42.16 -0.82
CA ALA A 326 -4.24 -43.02 0.26
C ALA A 326 -3.01 -43.85 -0.13
N ILE A 327 -2.21 -44.22 0.85
CA ILE A 327 -1.11 -45.16 0.70
C ILE A 327 -1.73 -46.57 0.88
N PRO A 328 -1.57 -47.50 -0.08
CA PRO A 328 -2.12 -48.84 0.06
C PRO A 328 -1.41 -49.60 1.20
N ALA A 329 -2.16 -50.43 1.91
CA ALA A 329 -1.57 -51.41 2.83
C ALA A 329 -1.16 -52.63 2.01
N VAL A 330 0.07 -53.12 2.19
CA VAL A 330 0.61 -54.29 1.52
C VAL A 330 1.30 -55.19 2.56
N ASP A 331 0.86 -56.40 2.67
CA ASP A 331 1.40 -57.33 3.68
C ASP A 331 2.92 -57.54 3.42
N GLY A 332 3.73 -57.37 4.45
CA GLY A 332 5.18 -57.55 4.41
C GLY A 332 5.96 -56.31 3.91
N ILE A 333 5.30 -55.19 3.58
CA ILE A 333 5.93 -53.95 3.17
C ILE A 333 5.41 -52.77 3.96
N ASP A 334 6.29 -52.05 4.64
CA ASP A 334 5.97 -50.73 5.25
C ASP A 334 6.22 -49.62 4.24
N LEU A 335 5.18 -48.81 3.99
CA LEU A 335 5.23 -47.72 3.03
C LEU A 335 5.14 -46.35 3.76
N ALA A 336 6.07 -45.46 3.45
CA ALA A 336 6.04 -44.08 3.89
C ALA A 336 6.27 -43.14 2.71
N VAL A 337 5.50 -42.08 2.64
CA VAL A 337 5.61 -41.05 1.60
C VAL A 337 5.78 -39.68 2.26
N ARG A 338 6.72 -38.90 1.75
CA ARG A 338 6.87 -37.51 2.09
C ARG A 338 6.84 -36.68 0.82
N TYR A 339 5.84 -35.85 0.69
CA TYR A 339 5.70 -34.87 -0.39
C TYR A 339 5.77 -33.46 0.20
N VAL A 340 6.75 -32.66 -0.26
CA VAL A 340 6.95 -31.28 0.22
C VAL A 340 6.89 -30.36 -1.00
N PRO A 341 5.88 -29.46 -1.09
CA PRO A 341 5.82 -28.45 -2.15
C PRO A 341 7.06 -27.56 -2.13
N ALA A 342 7.60 -27.23 -3.31
CA ALA A 342 8.93 -26.63 -3.47
C ALA A 342 9.07 -25.19 -2.92
N SER A 343 8.03 -24.39 -2.74
CA SER A 343 8.19 -23.02 -2.24
C SER A 343 6.93 -22.35 -1.73
N SER A 344 7.13 -21.19 -1.07
CA SER A 344 6.08 -20.25 -0.64
C SER A 344 5.44 -19.48 -1.82
N HIS A 345 5.96 -19.58 -3.03
CA HIS A 345 5.43 -18.96 -4.26
C HIS A 345 4.56 -19.99 -5.00
N ALA A 346 3.60 -19.53 -5.75
CA ALA A 346 2.53 -20.33 -6.38
C ALA A 346 2.99 -21.28 -7.50
N GLU A 347 4.18 -21.88 -7.39
CA GLU A 347 4.70 -22.81 -8.36
C GLU A 347 4.20 -24.21 -8.07
N ILE A 348 3.43 -24.75 -8.98
CA ILE A 348 2.95 -26.13 -8.96
C ILE A 348 4.05 -26.98 -9.59
N GLY A 349 4.59 -27.96 -8.83
CA GLY A 349 5.62 -28.87 -9.36
C GLY A 349 5.05 -29.90 -10.33
N GLY A 350 5.90 -30.37 -11.26
CA GLY A 350 5.66 -31.52 -12.12
C GLY A 350 5.88 -32.88 -11.41
N ASP A 351 6.37 -32.84 -10.16
CA ASP A 351 6.67 -34.02 -9.35
C ASP A 351 5.40 -34.80 -8.96
N PHE A 352 5.43 -36.11 -9.09
CA PHE A 352 4.37 -36.99 -8.64
C PHE A 352 4.89 -38.34 -8.17
N TYR A 353 4.05 -39.00 -7.36
CA TYR A 353 4.23 -40.40 -7.03
C TYR A 353 2.95 -41.18 -7.27
N GLU A 354 3.08 -42.49 -7.45
CA GLU A 354 1.94 -43.42 -7.49
C GLU A 354 2.30 -44.66 -6.74
N LEU A 355 1.35 -45.16 -5.95
CA LEU A 355 1.43 -46.44 -5.23
C LEU A 355 0.16 -47.26 -5.49
N LEU A 356 0.30 -48.39 -6.09
CA LEU A 356 -0.81 -49.28 -6.43
C LEU A 356 -0.52 -50.67 -5.90
N ALA A 357 -1.47 -51.20 -5.12
CA ALA A 357 -1.51 -52.62 -4.78
C ALA A 357 -2.48 -53.30 -5.75
N LEU A 358 -1.99 -54.16 -6.61
CA LEU A 358 -2.77 -54.90 -7.58
C LEU A 358 -2.47 -56.38 -7.40
N ASP A 359 -3.52 -57.14 -7.11
CA ASP A 359 -3.40 -58.53 -6.75
C ASP A 359 -2.38 -58.72 -5.60
N ASP A 360 -1.32 -59.52 -5.84
CA ASP A 360 -0.24 -59.73 -4.89
C ASP A 360 1.01 -58.88 -5.20
N THR A 361 0.88 -57.78 -5.88
CA THR A 361 2.03 -56.98 -6.35
C THR A 361 1.91 -55.51 -5.95
N LEU A 362 2.98 -54.92 -5.43
CA LEU A 362 3.11 -53.49 -5.22
C LEU A 362 3.77 -52.82 -6.43
N ILE A 363 3.16 -51.79 -6.95
CA ILE A 363 3.76 -50.88 -7.93
C ILE A 363 4.01 -49.56 -7.24
N ALA A 364 5.26 -49.10 -7.30
CA ALA A 364 5.68 -47.78 -6.86
C ALA A 364 6.28 -47.00 -8.01
N ALA A 365 5.83 -45.76 -8.22
CA ALA A 365 6.34 -44.88 -9.23
C ALA A 365 6.68 -43.49 -8.68
N LEU A 366 7.80 -42.92 -9.13
CA LEU A 366 8.20 -41.54 -8.92
C LEU A 366 8.48 -40.92 -10.27
N GLY A 367 7.88 -39.76 -10.54
CA GLY A 367 8.07 -39.06 -11.81
C GLY A 367 8.16 -37.56 -11.59
N ASP A 368 8.78 -36.88 -12.56
CA ASP A 368 8.91 -35.43 -12.61
C ASP A 368 8.76 -34.96 -14.06
N VAL A 369 7.75 -34.11 -14.27
CA VAL A 369 7.51 -33.46 -15.58
C VAL A 369 8.31 -32.16 -15.62
N ALA A 370 9.02 -31.92 -16.71
CA ALA A 370 9.83 -30.73 -16.89
C ALA A 370 8.99 -29.44 -16.75
N GLY A 371 9.41 -28.55 -15.83
CA GLY A 371 8.76 -27.26 -15.55
C GLY A 371 8.03 -27.21 -14.20
N HIS A 372 7.59 -25.99 -13.85
CA HIS A 372 6.99 -25.67 -12.55
C HIS A 372 5.75 -24.78 -12.72
N SER A 373 4.85 -25.16 -13.61
CA SER A 373 3.64 -24.40 -13.95
C SER A 373 2.38 -25.26 -13.80
N LEU A 374 1.22 -24.62 -13.84
CA LEU A 374 -0.07 -25.31 -13.93
C LEU A 374 -0.13 -26.26 -15.13
N HIS A 375 0.55 -25.91 -16.23
CA HIS A 375 0.67 -26.77 -17.39
C HIS A 375 1.44 -28.06 -17.07
N ALA A 376 2.59 -27.97 -16.40
CA ALA A 376 3.37 -29.14 -15.97
C ALA A 376 2.54 -30.08 -15.06
N ALA A 377 1.72 -29.51 -14.16
CA ALA A 377 0.80 -30.29 -13.32
C ALA A 377 -0.31 -30.98 -14.14
N THR A 378 -0.79 -30.36 -15.22
CA THR A 378 -1.76 -30.99 -16.12
C THR A 378 -1.14 -32.18 -16.83
N VAL A 379 0.04 -32.02 -17.41
CA VAL A 379 0.82 -33.11 -18.06
C VAL A 379 1.11 -34.23 -17.05
N MET A 380 1.51 -33.87 -15.82
CA MET A 380 1.71 -34.83 -14.73
C MET A 380 0.45 -35.64 -14.44
N GLY A 381 -0.71 -34.98 -14.38
CA GLY A 381 -2.00 -35.65 -14.19
C GLY A 381 -2.33 -36.65 -15.32
N GLU A 382 -2.10 -36.26 -16.58
CA GLU A 382 -2.27 -37.13 -17.74
C GLU A 382 -1.33 -38.35 -17.69
N LEU A 383 -0.04 -38.11 -17.45
CA LEU A 383 0.95 -39.20 -17.33
C LEU A 383 0.58 -40.18 -16.23
N ARG A 384 0.18 -39.67 -15.08
CA ARG A 384 -0.19 -40.51 -13.94
C ARG A 384 -1.42 -41.36 -14.24
N HIS A 385 -2.45 -40.80 -14.90
CA HIS A 385 -3.67 -41.57 -15.24
C HIS A 385 -3.36 -42.67 -16.28
N VAL A 386 -2.54 -42.36 -17.30
CA VAL A 386 -2.13 -43.34 -18.31
C VAL A 386 -1.22 -44.41 -17.72
N LEU A 387 -0.30 -44.03 -16.80
CA LEU A 387 0.49 -44.99 -16.00
C LEU A 387 -0.41 -46.00 -15.30
N ARG A 388 -1.42 -45.49 -14.55
CA ARG A 388 -2.37 -46.35 -13.83
C ARG A 388 -3.12 -47.30 -14.74
N ALA A 389 -3.55 -46.84 -15.91
CA ALA A 389 -4.24 -47.68 -16.88
C ALA A 389 -3.36 -48.83 -17.38
N TYR A 390 -2.11 -48.53 -17.78
CA TYR A 390 -1.21 -49.60 -18.26
C TYR A 390 -0.79 -50.57 -17.16
N VAL A 391 -0.63 -50.06 -15.95
CA VAL A 391 -0.36 -50.93 -14.78
C VAL A 391 -1.56 -51.82 -14.47
N ALA A 392 -2.77 -51.27 -14.51
CA ALA A 392 -4.01 -52.02 -14.29
C ALA A 392 -4.27 -53.11 -15.37
N GLU A 393 -3.76 -52.89 -16.60
CA GLU A 393 -3.78 -53.90 -17.67
C GLU A 393 -2.75 -55.03 -17.46
N GLY A 394 -1.95 -54.96 -16.40
CA GLY A 394 -0.97 -55.99 -16.04
C GLY A 394 0.33 -55.92 -16.86
N HIS A 395 0.65 -54.77 -17.48
CA HIS A 395 1.90 -54.63 -18.25
C HIS A 395 3.11 -54.54 -17.32
N PRO A 396 4.23 -55.18 -17.65
CA PRO A 396 5.46 -55.09 -16.87
C PRO A 396 6.11 -53.68 -17.02
N PRO A 397 6.91 -53.25 -16.03
CA PRO A 397 7.45 -51.89 -15.94
C PRO A 397 8.12 -51.35 -17.22
N ASP A 398 8.92 -52.17 -17.92
CA ASP A 398 9.55 -51.79 -19.17
C ASP A 398 8.57 -51.49 -20.31
N THR A 399 7.49 -52.26 -20.37
CA THR A 399 6.41 -52.05 -21.35
C THR A 399 5.56 -50.80 -21.01
N VAL A 400 5.30 -50.55 -19.72
CA VAL A 400 4.62 -49.32 -19.28
C VAL A 400 5.43 -48.09 -19.70
N ILE A 401 6.73 -48.07 -19.43
CA ILE A 401 7.60 -46.96 -19.81
C ILE A 401 7.62 -46.77 -21.33
N ARG A 402 7.76 -47.81 -22.14
CA ARG A 402 7.71 -47.70 -23.59
C ARG A 402 6.37 -47.14 -24.11
N ARG A 403 5.26 -47.58 -23.57
CA ARG A 403 3.93 -47.11 -23.96
C ARG A 403 3.71 -45.64 -23.57
N LEU A 404 4.15 -45.24 -22.36
CA LEU A 404 4.11 -43.85 -21.91
C LEU A 404 4.95 -42.97 -22.82
N ASN A 405 6.18 -43.38 -23.15
CA ASN A 405 7.03 -42.64 -24.09
C ASN A 405 6.39 -42.48 -25.48
N SER A 406 5.77 -43.56 -25.99
CA SER A 406 5.06 -43.51 -27.27
C SER A 406 3.86 -42.58 -27.25
N MET A 407 3.15 -42.53 -26.13
CA MET A 407 2.02 -41.61 -25.91
C MET A 407 2.52 -40.16 -25.88
N MET A 408 3.53 -39.86 -25.08
CA MET A 408 4.12 -38.52 -24.99
C MET A 408 4.60 -38.01 -26.35
N LEU A 409 5.36 -38.78 -27.08
CA LEU A 409 5.88 -38.41 -28.41
C LEU A 409 4.75 -38.11 -29.43
N ARG A 410 3.56 -38.67 -29.27
CA ARG A 410 2.44 -38.49 -30.17
C ARG A 410 1.45 -37.39 -29.74
N LEU A 411 1.19 -37.29 -28.45
CA LEU A 411 0.13 -36.42 -27.90
C LEU A 411 0.69 -35.20 -27.14
N LEU A 412 1.92 -35.28 -26.66
CA LEU A 412 2.61 -34.25 -25.89
C LEU A 412 4.04 -34.04 -26.43
N PRO A 413 4.19 -33.62 -27.72
CA PRO A 413 5.46 -33.68 -28.45
C PRO A 413 6.53 -32.73 -27.90
N ASP A 414 6.16 -31.71 -27.16
CA ASP A 414 7.05 -30.70 -26.59
C ASP A 414 7.33 -30.91 -25.11
N GLU A 415 6.79 -31.99 -24.54
CA GLU A 415 6.91 -32.30 -23.11
C GLU A 415 7.95 -33.39 -22.85
N ALA A 416 8.64 -33.27 -21.71
CA ALA A 416 9.58 -34.26 -21.23
C ALA A 416 9.33 -34.60 -19.77
N ALA A 417 9.53 -35.85 -19.40
CA ALA A 417 9.38 -36.28 -18.01
C ALA A 417 10.41 -37.35 -17.65
N THR A 418 10.76 -37.40 -16.36
CA THR A 418 11.49 -38.52 -15.78
C THR A 418 10.51 -39.47 -15.07
N LEU A 419 10.79 -40.75 -15.03
CA LEU A 419 9.98 -41.75 -14.36
C LEU A 419 10.83 -42.93 -13.85
N CYS A 420 10.72 -43.19 -12.55
CA CYS A 420 11.23 -44.42 -11.95
C CYS A 420 10.03 -45.30 -11.56
N LEU A 421 9.97 -46.52 -12.09
CA LEU A 421 8.88 -47.47 -11.90
C LEU A 421 9.43 -48.76 -11.29
N LEU A 422 8.90 -49.12 -10.10
CA LEU A 422 9.30 -50.29 -9.35
C LEU A 422 8.09 -51.23 -9.15
N GLN A 423 8.21 -52.47 -9.49
CA GLN A 423 7.27 -53.53 -9.21
C GLN A 423 7.90 -54.48 -8.18
N ILE A 424 7.15 -54.84 -7.13
CA ILE A 424 7.63 -55.74 -6.08
C ILE A 424 6.56 -56.82 -5.84
N ASP A 425 6.97 -58.07 -5.83
CA ASP A 425 6.20 -59.20 -5.27
C ASP A 425 6.54 -59.33 -3.77
N PRO A 426 5.63 -58.96 -2.85
CA PRO A 426 5.91 -58.97 -1.41
C PRO A 426 6.15 -60.34 -0.83
N ARG A 427 5.67 -61.40 -1.47
CA ARG A 427 5.85 -62.78 -0.99
C ARG A 427 7.23 -63.34 -1.31
N THR A 428 7.78 -63.01 -2.47
CA THR A 428 9.07 -63.52 -2.91
C THR A 428 10.22 -62.50 -2.75
N GLY A 429 9.89 -61.23 -2.57
CA GLY A 429 10.87 -60.15 -2.61
C GLY A 429 11.42 -59.82 -3.99
N ASN A 430 10.95 -60.52 -5.03
CA ASN A 430 11.36 -60.21 -6.39
C ASN A 430 10.90 -58.80 -6.79
N SER A 431 11.85 -58.05 -7.34
CA SER A 431 11.58 -56.66 -7.77
C SER A 431 12.07 -56.40 -9.17
N HIS A 432 11.27 -55.67 -9.93
CA HIS A 432 11.59 -55.24 -11.28
C HIS A 432 11.59 -53.69 -11.33
N LEU A 433 12.74 -53.07 -11.54
CA LEU A 433 12.92 -51.64 -11.62
C LEU A 433 13.17 -51.24 -13.06
N THR A 434 12.48 -50.20 -13.55
CA THR A 434 12.79 -49.52 -14.81
C THR A 434 12.85 -48.02 -14.54
N ASN A 435 13.91 -47.37 -14.99
CA ASN A 435 14.16 -45.97 -14.74
C ASN A 435 14.37 -45.21 -16.08
N ALA A 436 13.47 -44.26 -16.36
CA ALA A 436 13.52 -43.36 -17.52
C ALA A 436 14.03 -41.97 -17.10
N GLY A 437 15.33 -41.83 -16.98
CA GLY A 437 15.98 -40.55 -16.69
C GLY A 437 15.80 -39.99 -15.32
N HIS A 438 15.10 -40.68 -14.40
CA HIS A 438 14.89 -40.23 -13.02
C HIS A 438 16.11 -40.50 -12.15
N LEU A 439 16.22 -39.82 -11.00
CA LEU A 439 17.27 -40.06 -10.02
C LEU A 439 17.25 -41.55 -9.59
N PRO A 440 18.40 -42.22 -9.48
CA PRO A 440 18.46 -43.63 -9.13
C PRO A 440 17.97 -43.84 -7.67
N PRO A 441 17.12 -44.84 -7.41
CA PRO A 441 16.73 -45.16 -6.07
C PRO A 441 17.88 -45.76 -5.25
N VAL A 442 17.87 -45.48 -3.96
CA VAL A 442 18.82 -46.00 -3.00
C VAL A 442 18.26 -47.24 -2.32
N MET A 443 19.00 -48.31 -2.32
CA MET A 443 18.66 -49.51 -1.56
C MET A 443 19.60 -49.62 -0.34
N LEU A 444 18.96 -49.82 0.83
CA LEU A 444 19.63 -50.20 2.08
C LEU A 444 19.52 -51.72 2.26
N THR A 445 20.67 -52.38 2.36
CA THR A 445 20.71 -53.82 2.61
C THR A 445 20.64 -54.14 4.12
N PRO A 446 20.27 -55.37 4.53
CA PRO A 446 20.16 -55.75 5.93
C PRO A 446 21.45 -55.57 6.74
N ASP A 447 22.63 -55.61 6.08
CA ASP A 447 23.94 -55.38 6.69
C ASP A 447 24.29 -53.90 6.84
N GLY A 448 23.34 -53.00 6.53
CA GLY A 448 23.52 -51.53 6.69
C GLY A 448 24.24 -50.83 5.53
N ARG A 449 24.55 -51.51 4.44
CA ARG A 449 25.15 -50.91 3.27
C ARG A 449 24.13 -50.27 2.36
N THR A 450 24.48 -49.10 1.81
CA THR A 450 23.64 -48.41 0.82
C THR A 450 24.24 -48.56 -0.58
N ARG A 451 23.38 -48.77 -1.58
CA ARG A 451 23.77 -48.72 -3.00
C ARG A 451 22.70 -48.04 -3.83
N PHE A 452 23.14 -47.28 -4.85
CA PHE A 452 22.23 -46.80 -5.88
C PHE A 452 21.94 -47.91 -6.88
N ILE A 453 20.66 -48.04 -7.26
CA ILE A 453 20.26 -49.00 -8.29
C ILE A 453 20.24 -48.24 -9.64
N GLU A 454 21.27 -48.47 -10.44
CA GLU A 454 21.38 -47.80 -11.74
C GLU A 454 20.47 -48.50 -12.76
N GLY A 455 19.66 -47.72 -13.46
CA GLY A 455 18.94 -48.11 -14.66
C GLY A 455 18.99 -46.94 -15.63
N ARG A 456 19.49 -47.14 -16.84
CA ARG A 456 19.69 -46.04 -17.80
C ARG A 456 18.82 -46.26 -19.02
N THR A 457 17.61 -45.70 -19.01
CA THR A 457 16.85 -45.44 -20.24
C THR A 457 16.67 -43.92 -20.38
N PRO A 458 16.53 -43.42 -21.64
CA PRO A 458 16.27 -42.00 -21.86
C PRO A 458 15.01 -41.52 -21.14
N LEU A 459 14.91 -40.19 -20.89
CA LEU A 459 13.68 -39.61 -20.39
C LEU A 459 12.49 -39.86 -21.33
N LEU A 460 11.28 -39.77 -20.79
CA LEU A 460 10.04 -39.84 -21.54
C LEU A 460 9.87 -38.56 -22.38
N GLY A 461 9.28 -38.67 -23.57
CA GLY A 461 9.05 -37.53 -24.47
C GLY A 461 10.27 -37.20 -25.36
N VAL A 462 11.42 -37.84 -25.16
CA VAL A 462 12.62 -37.58 -25.96
C VAL A 462 12.80 -38.66 -27.02
N ASN A 463 12.83 -38.24 -28.28
CA ASN A 463 13.11 -39.13 -29.39
C ASN A 463 14.62 -39.26 -29.59
N VAL A 464 15.21 -40.37 -29.18
CA VAL A 464 16.66 -40.65 -29.27
C VAL A 464 17.18 -40.65 -30.71
N HIS A 465 16.29 -40.79 -31.70
CA HIS A 465 16.64 -40.83 -33.14
C HIS A 465 16.49 -39.47 -33.85
N ARG A 466 15.96 -38.44 -33.18
CA ARG A 466 15.83 -37.10 -33.74
C ARG A 466 17.18 -36.38 -33.61
N LYS A 467 17.93 -36.21 -34.73
CA LYS A 467 19.11 -35.32 -34.75
C LYS A 467 18.64 -33.92 -34.30
N PRO A 468 19.41 -33.23 -33.43
CA PRO A 468 19.12 -31.83 -33.13
C PRO A 468 19.03 -31.07 -34.46
N GLY A 469 17.93 -30.39 -34.68
CA GLY A 469 17.76 -29.50 -35.81
C GLY A 469 18.82 -28.39 -35.73
N VAL A 470 19.51 -28.17 -36.85
CA VAL A 470 20.42 -27.05 -37.05
C VAL A 470 19.64 -25.74 -37.08
#